data_f1ecf6c2924fe996aaf90166520d3568
#
_entry.id   f1ecf6c2924fe996aaf90166520d3568
#
_cell.length_a   1.000
_cell.length_b   1.000
_cell.length_c   1.000
_cell.angle_alpha   90.00
_cell.angle_beta   90.00
_cell.angle_gamma   90.00
#
_symmetry.space_group_name_H-M   'P 1'
#
loop_
_entity.id
_entity.type
_entity.pdbx_description
1 polymer ?
#
loop_
_entity_poly.entity_id
_entity_poly.type
_entity_poly.pdbx_seq_one_letter_code
_entity_poly.pdbx_strand_id
1 'polypeptide(L)'
;MVHRVLASIDLKALRHNFGIARSHARAKHVAAVIKANAYGHGMVESAQALTDAELFGVTDIHEALVLDAADTGKPILVLQGMMKPDDLKVIAEHNFQLVVHSPEQLTTLDDILSGMTVKSPLTLWLKMDSGMGRLGMSPASYATTWRALKARPYVKDVIMMTHLANSSIPESPLNIQQLQSFRYVEEQLAADKPVTSIPSSSGILSDLETASDWARPGIMLYGSSPFDWQREDLRREAFDLRAVMTLQARMIAVKDLVAGDNVGYCSQFICPHDMRVGIVSIGYADGYPSNAPNGTPVMVASKRTTTVGRVSMDMLAVDLSDIPEAQAGDTVTLWDQALSLDEVAAKTGILSYNLTCSVARRVEFTYT
;
A
#
# COMPACT_ATOMS: atom_id res chain seq x y z
N MET A 1 27.71 -5.13 11.69
CA MET A 1 28.13 -4.13 10.66
C MET A 1 27.32 -2.87 10.86
N VAL A 2 27.91 -1.69 10.62
CA VAL A 2 27.17 -0.44 10.67
C VAL A 2 26.56 -0.21 9.28
N HIS A 3 25.24 -0.26 9.17
CA HIS A 3 24.53 -0.03 7.90
C HIS A 3 24.51 1.45 7.55
N ARG A 4 24.67 1.79 6.27
CA ARG A 4 24.58 3.16 5.75
C ARG A 4 23.15 3.67 5.84
N VAL A 5 22.21 2.87 5.32
CA VAL A 5 20.76 3.06 5.37
C VAL A 5 20.11 1.75 5.77
N LEU A 6 19.16 1.80 6.69
CA LEU A 6 18.46 0.66 7.24
C LEU A 6 16.95 0.89 7.23
N ALA A 7 16.22 -0.05 6.67
CA ALA A 7 14.76 -0.18 6.81
C ALA A 7 14.47 -1.34 7.77
N SER A 8 14.01 -1.04 8.96
CA SER A 8 13.60 -2.04 9.96
C SER A 8 12.09 -2.25 9.87
N ILE A 9 11.66 -3.48 9.64
CA ILE A 9 10.27 -3.88 9.47
C ILE A 9 9.78 -4.60 10.73
N ASP A 10 8.84 -4.00 11.43
CA ASP A 10 8.19 -4.59 12.61
C ASP A 10 6.99 -5.45 12.20
N LEU A 11 7.21 -6.77 12.15
CA LEU A 11 6.19 -7.74 11.80
C LEU A 11 5.11 -7.89 12.89
N LYS A 12 5.39 -7.47 14.13
CA LYS A 12 4.39 -7.45 15.20
C LYS A 12 3.43 -6.28 15.01
N ALA A 13 3.95 -5.11 14.62
CA ALA A 13 3.13 -3.97 14.23
C ALA A 13 2.24 -4.32 13.02
N LEU A 14 2.76 -5.04 12.03
CA LEU A 14 1.99 -5.51 10.88
C LEU A 14 0.81 -6.40 11.31
N ARG A 15 1.05 -7.38 12.17
CA ARG A 15 -0.01 -8.24 12.73
C ARG A 15 -1.04 -7.46 13.55
N HIS A 16 -0.57 -6.52 14.37
CA HIS A 16 -1.44 -5.63 15.14
C HIS A 16 -2.38 -4.86 14.21
N ASN A 17 -1.83 -4.22 13.17
CA ASN A 17 -2.62 -3.45 12.20
C ASN A 17 -3.61 -4.33 11.41
N PHE A 18 -3.26 -5.58 11.13
CA PHE A 18 -4.19 -6.54 10.55
C PHE A 18 -5.34 -6.85 11.50
N GLY A 19 -5.07 -6.99 12.81
CA GLY A 19 -6.09 -7.13 13.85
C GLY A 19 -7.05 -5.93 13.90
N ILE A 20 -6.51 -4.71 13.78
CA ILE A 20 -7.31 -3.47 13.67
C ILE A 20 -8.18 -3.51 12.41
N ALA A 21 -7.59 -3.87 11.26
CA ALA A 21 -8.35 -4.00 10.02
C ALA A 21 -9.52 -4.98 10.16
N ARG A 22 -9.27 -6.14 10.78
CA ARG A 22 -10.28 -7.17 11.00
C ARG A 22 -11.41 -6.69 11.94
N SER A 23 -11.08 -5.97 13.00
CA SER A 23 -12.08 -5.46 13.96
C SER A 23 -12.98 -4.35 13.40
N HIS A 24 -12.46 -3.53 12.44
CA HIS A 24 -13.22 -2.43 11.83
C HIS A 24 -13.93 -2.82 10.53
N ALA A 25 -13.54 -3.92 9.89
CA ALA A 25 -13.94 -4.23 8.51
C ALA A 25 -15.44 -4.47 8.29
N ARG A 26 -16.25 -4.70 9.32
CA ARG A 26 -17.67 -5.12 9.17
C ARG A 26 -17.84 -6.17 8.07
N ALA A 27 -16.87 -7.10 7.95
CA ALA A 27 -16.78 -8.14 6.94
C ALA A 27 -16.52 -9.50 7.61
N LYS A 28 -16.94 -10.58 6.95
CA LYS A 28 -16.69 -11.94 7.43
C LYS A 28 -15.23 -12.35 7.23
N HIS A 29 -14.63 -11.87 6.14
CA HIS A 29 -13.30 -12.25 5.68
C HIS A 29 -12.44 -11.04 5.37
N VAL A 30 -11.13 -11.16 5.59
CA VAL A 30 -10.17 -10.09 5.32
C VAL A 30 -9.05 -10.61 4.42
N ALA A 31 -8.97 -10.04 3.23
CA ALA A 31 -7.89 -10.27 2.27
C ALA A 31 -6.79 -9.24 2.49
N ALA A 32 -5.63 -9.66 2.95
CA ALA A 32 -4.48 -8.76 3.10
C ALA A 32 -3.90 -8.39 1.73
N VAL A 33 -3.88 -7.10 1.37
CA VAL A 33 -3.30 -6.62 0.12
C VAL A 33 -1.82 -6.35 0.33
N ILE A 34 -0.99 -7.24 -0.22
CA ILE A 34 0.48 -7.27 -0.05
C ILE A 34 1.24 -7.10 -1.37
N LYS A 35 0.59 -6.54 -2.38
CA LYS A 35 1.18 -6.21 -3.68
C LYS A 35 2.33 -5.20 -3.57
N ALA A 36 3.09 -5.00 -4.65
CA ALA A 36 4.24 -4.10 -4.73
C ALA A 36 5.25 -4.39 -3.60
N ASN A 37 5.62 -5.67 -3.46
CA ASN A 37 6.51 -6.15 -2.40
C ASN A 37 5.99 -5.77 -0.99
N ALA A 38 4.69 -6.00 -0.73
CA ALA A 38 4.01 -5.58 0.51
C ALA A 38 4.17 -4.06 0.76
N TYR A 39 3.87 -3.25 -0.27
CA TYR A 39 4.09 -1.79 -0.22
C TYR A 39 5.53 -1.41 0.19
N GLY A 40 6.51 -2.20 -0.27
CA GLY A 40 7.92 -1.99 0.02
C GLY A 40 8.41 -2.62 1.33
N HIS A 41 7.59 -3.39 2.06
CA HIS A 41 7.93 -3.96 3.37
C HIS A 41 8.43 -5.42 3.33
N GLY A 42 8.58 -6.01 2.14
CA GLY A 42 8.94 -7.43 1.98
C GLY A 42 7.70 -8.33 1.94
N MET A 43 7.37 -8.83 0.72
CA MET A 43 6.10 -9.52 0.48
C MET A 43 6.07 -10.91 1.15
N VAL A 44 7.16 -11.65 1.07
CA VAL A 44 7.25 -13.01 1.62
C VAL A 44 7.20 -12.96 3.15
N GLU A 45 8.01 -12.09 3.76
CA GLU A 45 8.07 -11.91 5.21
C GLU A 45 6.74 -11.40 5.78
N SER A 46 6.11 -10.46 5.06
CA SER A 46 4.77 -9.96 5.42
C SER A 46 3.71 -11.05 5.35
N ALA A 47 3.72 -11.87 4.29
CA ALA A 47 2.77 -12.97 4.15
C ALA A 47 2.96 -14.03 5.24
N GLN A 48 4.20 -14.39 5.54
CA GLN A 48 4.53 -15.34 6.63
C GLN A 48 4.11 -14.81 8.01
N ALA A 49 4.17 -13.48 8.22
CA ALA A 49 3.73 -12.86 9.46
C ALA A 49 2.20 -12.80 9.60
N LEU A 50 1.47 -12.64 8.49
CA LEU A 50 0.01 -12.47 8.47
C LEU A 50 -0.74 -13.81 8.47
N THR A 51 -0.48 -14.65 9.45
CA THR A 51 -1.07 -16.01 9.58
C THR A 51 -2.59 -16.02 9.65
N ASP A 52 -3.21 -14.94 10.14
CA ASP A 52 -4.65 -14.79 10.29
C ASP A 52 -5.36 -14.26 9.03
N ALA A 53 -4.62 -13.90 7.98
CA ALA A 53 -5.21 -13.52 6.71
C ALA A 53 -5.84 -14.74 6.02
N GLU A 54 -7.03 -14.58 5.46
CA GLU A 54 -7.71 -15.66 4.75
C GLU A 54 -7.33 -15.72 3.27
N LEU A 55 -6.74 -14.63 2.73
CA LEU A 55 -6.35 -14.51 1.34
C LEU A 55 -5.33 -13.39 1.19
N PHE A 56 -4.38 -13.54 0.27
CA PHE A 56 -3.45 -12.50 -0.11
C PHE A 56 -3.82 -11.89 -1.47
N GLY A 57 -3.88 -10.55 -1.53
CA GLY A 57 -4.09 -9.82 -2.78
C GLY A 57 -2.78 -9.25 -3.31
N VAL A 58 -2.42 -9.65 -4.53
CA VAL A 58 -1.22 -9.20 -5.25
C VAL A 58 -1.58 -8.53 -6.58
N THR A 59 -0.63 -7.88 -7.25
CA THR A 59 -0.91 -7.20 -8.52
C THR A 59 -1.08 -8.20 -9.66
N ASP A 60 -0.07 -9.04 -9.88
CA ASP A 60 0.07 -9.89 -11.05
C ASP A 60 0.52 -11.32 -10.71
N ILE A 61 0.68 -12.12 -11.75
CA ILE A 61 1.09 -13.52 -11.64
C ILE A 61 2.52 -13.68 -11.13
N HIS A 62 3.43 -12.76 -11.41
CA HIS A 62 4.81 -12.87 -10.93
C HIS A 62 4.86 -12.77 -9.40
N GLU A 63 4.13 -11.81 -8.83
CA GLU A 63 3.97 -11.71 -7.38
C GLU A 63 3.27 -12.95 -6.80
N ALA A 64 2.23 -13.45 -7.50
CA ALA A 64 1.52 -14.65 -7.07
C ALA A 64 2.43 -15.89 -7.02
N LEU A 65 3.25 -16.11 -8.04
CA LEU A 65 4.20 -17.24 -8.08
C LEU A 65 5.28 -17.14 -7.00
N VAL A 66 5.76 -15.94 -6.67
CA VAL A 66 6.70 -15.74 -5.56
C VAL A 66 6.07 -16.14 -4.23
N LEU A 67 4.81 -15.79 -3.99
CA LEU A 67 4.10 -16.18 -2.77
C LEU A 67 3.75 -17.66 -2.71
N ASP A 68 3.38 -18.25 -3.83
CA ASP A 68 3.10 -19.67 -3.94
C ASP A 68 4.37 -20.51 -3.62
N ALA A 69 5.52 -20.09 -4.17
CA ALA A 69 6.80 -20.71 -3.86
C ALA A 69 7.23 -20.54 -2.39
N ALA A 70 6.73 -19.53 -1.68
CA ALA A 70 6.95 -19.32 -0.25
C ALA A 70 6.06 -20.19 0.64
N ASP A 71 5.15 -20.98 0.06
CA ASP A 71 4.26 -21.96 0.70
C ASP A 71 3.52 -21.40 1.94
N THR A 72 2.90 -20.26 1.78
CA THR A 72 2.14 -19.61 2.87
C THR A 72 0.83 -20.34 3.21
N GLY A 73 0.42 -21.32 2.40
CA GLY A 73 -0.81 -22.10 2.57
C GLY A 73 -2.11 -21.30 2.39
N LYS A 74 -2.07 -20.08 1.88
CA LYS A 74 -3.21 -19.20 1.72
C LYS A 74 -3.58 -19.01 0.25
N PRO A 75 -4.88 -18.89 -0.09
CA PRO A 75 -5.29 -18.48 -1.43
C PRO A 75 -4.68 -17.14 -1.84
N ILE A 76 -4.41 -17.00 -3.14
CA ILE A 76 -3.80 -15.79 -3.72
C ILE A 76 -4.75 -15.22 -4.76
N LEU A 77 -5.05 -13.91 -4.67
CA LEU A 77 -5.89 -13.16 -5.61
C LEU A 77 -5.04 -12.23 -6.48
N VAL A 78 -5.09 -12.45 -7.78
CA VAL A 78 -4.48 -11.58 -8.79
C VAL A 78 -5.43 -10.42 -9.09
N LEU A 79 -5.11 -9.23 -8.57
CA LEU A 79 -5.99 -8.05 -8.55
C LEU A 79 -6.10 -7.33 -9.89
N GLN A 80 -5.05 -7.39 -10.73
CA GLN A 80 -5.04 -6.71 -12.03
C GLN A 80 -5.67 -7.55 -13.15
N GLY A 81 -5.98 -8.79 -12.88
CA GLY A 81 -6.46 -9.73 -13.88
C GLY A 81 -5.32 -10.36 -14.67
N MET A 82 -5.68 -11.06 -15.76
CA MET A 82 -4.70 -11.61 -16.70
C MET A 82 -4.20 -10.52 -17.66
N MET A 83 -2.92 -10.57 -18.01
CA MET A 83 -2.29 -9.68 -18.99
C MET A 83 -2.22 -10.31 -20.39
N LYS A 84 -2.13 -11.65 -20.47
CA LYS A 84 -2.07 -12.42 -21.68
C LYS A 84 -2.81 -13.75 -21.51
N PRO A 85 -3.26 -14.39 -22.60
CA PRO A 85 -4.00 -15.66 -22.55
C PRO A 85 -3.27 -16.78 -21.80
N ASP A 86 -1.95 -16.90 -21.94
CA ASP A 86 -1.17 -17.93 -21.26
C ASP A 86 -1.18 -17.82 -19.73
N ASP A 87 -1.49 -16.66 -19.19
CA ASP A 87 -1.61 -16.46 -17.75
C ASP A 87 -2.69 -17.36 -17.13
N LEU A 88 -3.75 -17.70 -17.90
CA LEU A 88 -4.82 -18.59 -17.44
C LEU A 88 -4.35 -20.00 -17.16
N LYS A 89 -3.33 -20.48 -17.88
CA LYS A 89 -2.74 -21.80 -17.62
C LYS A 89 -2.09 -21.83 -16.24
N VAL A 90 -1.32 -20.78 -15.92
CA VAL A 90 -0.68 -20.61 -14.60
C VAL A 90 -1.73 -20.47 -13.49
N ILE A 91 -2.75 -19.62 -13.72
CA ILE A 91 -3.86 -19.43 -12.77
C ILE A 91 -4.56 -20.75 -12.47
N ALA A 92 -4.88 -21.54 -13.51
CA ALA A 92 -5.56 -22.83 -13.36
C ALA A 92 -4.64 -23.89 -12.70
N GLU A 93 -3.35 -23.91 -13.01
CA GLU A 93 -2.37 -24.83 -12.45
C GLU A 93 -2.15 -24.63 -10.94
N HIS A 94 -2.01 -23.36 -10.52
CA HIS A 94 -1.76 -22.96 -9.13
C HIS A 94 -3.04 -22.65 -8.35
N ASN A 95 -4.22 -22.73 -9.00
CA ASN A 95 -5.52 -22.40 -8.40
C ASN A 95 -5.57 -20.98 -7.81
N PHE A 96 -4.95 -20.01 -8.49
CA PHE A 96 -5.04 -18.62 -8.09
C PHE A 96 -6.45 -18.07 -8.35
N GLN A 97 -6.89 -17.18 -7.48
CA GLN A 97 -8.12 -16.42 -7.73
C GLN A 97 -7.81 -15.24 -8.65
N LEU A 98 -8.76 -14.87 -9.50
CA LEU A 98 -8.57 -13.88 -10.56
C LEU A 98 -9.63 -12.81 -10.53
N VAL A 99 -9.21 -11.53 -10.61
CA VAL A 99 -10.13 -10.43 -10.92
C VAL A 99 -10.41 -10.40 -12.42
N VAL A 100 -11.70 -10.41 -12.77
CA VAL A 100 -12.20 -10.24 -14.13
C VAL A 100 -12.90 -8.89 -14.22
N HIS A 101 -12.53 -8.07 -15.20
CA HIS A 101 -12.96 -6.68 -15.25
C HIS A 101 -13.36 -6.17 -16.66
N SER A 102 -13.28 -7.00 -17.69
CA SER A 102 -13.68 -6.62 -19.04
C SER A 102 -14.33 -7.78 -19.82
N PRO A 103 -15.16 -7.48 -20.83
CA PRO A 103 -15.77 -8.50 -21.70
C PRO A 103 -14.73 -9.32 -22.47
N GLU A 104 -13.61 -8.72 -22.86
CA GLU A 104 -12.51 -9.39 -23.58
C GLU A 104 -11.88 -10.48 -22.72
N GLN A 105 -11.74 -10.24 -21.41
CA GLN A 105 -11.27 -11.27 -20.49
C GLN A 105 -12.23 -12.43 -20.38
N LEU A 106 -13.55 -12.19 -20.42
CA LEU A 106 -14.56 -13.29 -20.44
C LEU A 106 -14.42 -14.16 -21.67
N THR A 107 -14.27 -13.57 -22.86
CA THR A 107 -14.04 -14.30 -24.10
C THR A 107 -12.77 -15.14 -23.99
N THR A 108 -11.70 -14.58 -23.51
CA THR A 108 -10.42 -15.30 -23.32
C THR A 108 -10.54 -16.46 -22.31
N LEU A 109 -11.30 -16.26 -21.21
CA LEU A 109 -11.59 -17.34 -20.25
C LEU A 109 -12.34 -18.49 -20.92
N ASP A 110 -13.39 -18.19 -21.69
CA ASP A 110 -14.18 -19.19 -22.41
C ASP A 110 -13.33 -19.93 -23.45
N ASP A 111 -12.55 -19.23 -24.26
CA ASP A 111 -11.72 -19.80 -25.33
C ASP A 111 -10.66 -20.78 -24.80
N ILE A 112 -10.08 -20.48 -23.64
CA ILE A 112 -8.97 -21.27 -23.08
C ILE A 112 -9.48 -22.34 -22.13
N LEU A 113 -10.29 -21.97 -21.13
CA LEU A 113 -10.66 -22.89 -20.05
C LEU A 113 -11.71 -23.92 -20.45
N SER A 114 -12.55 -23.64 -21.47
CA SER A 114 -13.51 -24.63 -21.98
C SER A 114 -12.82 -25.82 -22.67
N GLY A 115 -11.61 -25.63 -23.19
CA GLY A 115 -10.79 -26.66 -23.81
C GLY A 115 -9.78 -27.35 -22.88
N MET A 116 -9.67 -26.89 -21.64
CA MET A 116 -8.71 -27.40 -20.67
C MET A 116 -9.37 -28.26 -19.59
N THR A 117 -8.66 -29.29 -19.16
CA THR A 117 -8.98 -29.98 -17.90
C THR A 117 -8.43 -29.14 -16.73
N VAL A 118 -9.30 -28.36 -16.10
CA VAL A 118 -8.93 -27.58 -14.92
C VAL A 118 -8.89 -28.52 -13.71
N LYS A 119 -7.78 -28.53 -12.93
CA LYS A 119 -7.62 -29.40 -11.74
C LYS A 119 -8.73 -29.15 -10.70
N SER A 120 -9.13 -27.90 -10.53
CA SER A 120 -10.25 -27.48 -9.68
C SER A 120 -10.90 -26.23 -10.26
N PRO A 121 -12.25 -26.08 -10.16
CA PRO A 121 -12.92 -24.88 -10.62
C PRO A 121 -12.42 -23.63 -9.88
N LEU A 122 -12.32 -22.50 -10.60
CA LEU A 122 -11.72 -21.26 -10.15
C LEU A 122 -12.71 -20.38 -9.38
N THR A 123 -12.22 -19.64 -8.37
CA THR A 123 -12.92 -18.51 -7.77
C THR A 123 -12.55 -17.23 -8.53
N LEU A 124 -13.56 -16.58 -9.12
CA LEU A 124 -13.38 -15.36 -9.90
C LEU A 124 -13.99 -14.15 -9.16
N TRP A 125 -13.31 -13.02 -9.22
CA TRP A 125 -13.77 -11.76 -8.64
C TRP A 125 -14.19 -10.84 -9.78
N LEU A 126 -15.51 -10.84 -10.09
CA LEU A 126 -16.04 -9.98 -11.13
C LEU A 126 -16.09 -8.54 -10.62
N LYS A 127 -15.30 -7.67 -11.25
CA LYS A 127 -15.19 -6.28 -10.86
C LYS A 127 -16.23 -5.42 -11.57
N MET A 128 -16.97 -4.62 -10.78
CA MET A 128 -17.88 -3.60 -11.26
C MET A 128 -17.20 -2.22 -11.19
N ASP A 129 -17.26 -1.47 -12.26
CA ASP A 129 -17.00 -0.02 -12.21
C ASP A 129 -18.26 0.69 -11.76
N SER A 130 -18.35 0.95 -10.47
CA SER A 130 -19.47 1.67 -9.87
C SER A 130 -19.34 3.19 -9.98
N GLY A 131 -18.25 3.69 -10.60
CA GLY A 131 -18.01 5.13 -10.81
C GLY A 131 -16.57 5.58 -10.52
N MET A 132 -15.60 4.65 -10.47
CA MET A 132 -14.19 5.00 -10.37
C MET A 132 -13.55 5.35 -11.73
N GLY A 133 -14.12 4.83 -12.84
CA GLY A 133 -13.63 5.09 -14.19
C GLY A 133 -12.27 4.48 -14.50
N ARG A 134 -11.96 3.29 -13.95
CA ARG A 134 -10.65 2.66 -14.14
C ARG A 134 -10.73 1.25 -14.72
N LEU A 135 -11.29 0.32 -14.01
CA LEU A 135 -11.47 -1.07 -14.42
C LEU A 135 -12.80 -1.59 -13.88
N GLY A 136 -13.49 -2.42 -14.65
CA GLY A 136 -14.71 -3.07 -14.21
C GLY A 136 -15.80 -3.09 -15.29
N MET A 137 -16.74 -4.02 -15.14
CA MET A 137 -17.94 -4.10 -15.96
C MET A 137 -18.88 -2.94 -15.62
N SER A 138 -19.65 -2.47 -16.62
CA SER A 138 -20.69 -1.48 -16.36
C SER A 138 -21.79 -2.06 -15.46
N PRO A 139 -22.44 -1.27 -14.60
CA PRO A 139 -23.57 -1.72 -13.81
C PRO A 139 -24.70 -2.32 -14.65
N ALA A 140 -24.95 -1.77 -15.83
CA ALA A 140 -26.02 -2.22 -16.73
C ALA A 140 -25.86 -3.66 -17.24
N SER A 141 -24.61 -4.10 -17.47
CA SER A 141 -24.31 -5.46 -17.97
C SER A 141 -23.95 -6.45 -16.85
N TYR A 142 -23.73 -5.95 -15.64
CA TYR A 142 -23.08 -6.72 -14.57
C TYR A 142 -23.86 -7.98 -14.17
N ALA A 143 -25.13 -7.85 -13.84
CA ALA A 143 -25.94 -8.98 -13.35
C ALA A 143 -26.04 -10.11 -14.39
N THR A 144 -26.21 -9.78 -15.67
CA THR A 144 -26.22 -10.75 -16.77
C THR A 144 -24.86 -11.44 -16.90
N THR A 145 -23.78 -10.67 -16.85
CA THR A 145 -22.40 -11.19 -16.91
C THR A 145 -22.10 -12.10 -15.74
N TRP A 146 -22.50 -11.71 -14.54
CA TRP A 146 -22.28 -12.49 -13.31
C TRP A 146 -22.96 -13.87 -13.40
N ARG A 147 -24.24 -13.93 -13.82
CA ARG A 147 -24.97 -15.19 -14.01
C ARG A 147 -24.37 -16.06 -15.09
N ALA A 148 -24.01 -15.46 -16.21
CA ALA A 148 -23.36 -16.16 -17.31
C ALA A 148 -22.01 -16.77 -16.86
N LEU A 149 -21.22 -16.04 -16.09
CA LEU A 149 -19.92 -16.50 -15.56
C LEU A 149 -20.11 -17.61 -14.52
N LYS A 150 -21.07 -17.47 -13.60
CA LYS A 150 -21.39 -18.47 -12.58
C LYS A 150 -21.85 -19.82 -13.16
N ALA A 151 -22.45 -19.81 -14.35
CA ALA A 151 -22.90 -21.02 -15.03
C ALA A 151 -21.76 -21.81 -15.74
N ARG A 152 -20.52 -21.29 -15.78
CA ARG A 152 -19.40 -21.94 -16.45
C ARG A 152 -18.88 -23.13 -15.62
N PRO A 153 -18.61 -24.30 -16.25
CA PRO A 153 -18.15 -25.49 -15.51
C PRO A 153 -16.78 -25.34 -14.84
N TYR A 154 -15.96 -24.41 -15.33
CA TYR A 154 -14.65 -24.10 -14.77
C TYR A 154 -14.72 -23.05 -13.63
N VAL A 155 -15.91 -22.55 -13.27
CA VAL A 155 -16.10 -21.56 -12.21
C VAL A 155 -16.71 -22.21 -10.98
N LYS A 156 -16.03 -22.06 -9.85
CA LYS A 156 -16.52 -22.44 -8.52
C LYS A 156 -17.42 -21.36 -7.94
N ASP A 157 -16.87 -20.16 -7.82
CA ASP A 157 -17.54 -19.01 -7.22
C ASP A 157 -17.26 -17.73 -7.99
N VAL A 158 -18.24 -16.79 -7.98
CA VAL A 158 -18.09 -15.44 -8.50
C VAL A 158 -18.34 -14.45 -7.38
N ILE A 159 -17.29 -13.73 -6.97
CA ILE A 159 -17.36 -12.68 -5.95
C ILE A 159 -17.64 -11.35 -6.65
N MET A 160 -18.66 -10.65 -6.20
CA MET A 160 -19.03 -9.33 -6.68
C MET A 160 -18.13 -8.27 -6.04
N MET A 161 -17.33 -7.55 -6.82
CA MET A 161 -16.31 -6.64 -6.31
C MET A 161 -16.44 -5.24 -6.90
N THR A 162 -16.22 -4.21 -6.08
CA THR A 162 -15.97 -2.84 -6.56
C THR A 162 -14.82 -2.18 -5.79
N HIS A 163 -14.50 -0.94 -6.13
CA HIS A 163 -13.52 -0.11 -5.43
C HIS A 163 -13.99 1.35 -5.43
N LEU A 164 -14.03 1.96 -4.26
CA LEU A 164 -14.45 3.36 -4.11
C LEU A 164 -13.30 4.29 -4.50
N ALA A 165 -13.61 5.29 -5.31
CA ALA A 165 -12.62 6.27 -5.78
C ALA A 165 -12.20 7.25 -4.69
N ASN A 166 -13.16 7.69 -3.87
CA ASN A 166 -12.99 8.79 -2.94
C ASN A 166 -13.21 8.40 -1.47
N SER A 167 -13.07 7.11 -1.11
CA SER A 167 -13.25 6.70 0.30
C SER A 167 -12.24 7.30 1.28
N SER A 168 -11.13 7.86 0.78
CA SER A 168 -10.20 8.68 1.57
C SER A 168 -10.70 10.11 1.84
N ILE A 169 -11.80 10.50 1.22
CA ILE A 169 -12.55 11.74 1.47
C ILE A 169 -13.97 11.31 1.86
N PRO A 170 -14.23 10.98 3.14
CA PRO A 170 -15.49 10.36 3.56
C PRO A 170 -16.73 11.14 3.15
N GLU A 171 -16.65 12.46 3.13
CA GLU A 171 -17.74 13.37 2.81
C GLU A 171 -18.04 13.48 1.30
N SER A 172 -17.23 12.86 0.45
CA SER A 172 -17.42 12.94 -1.01
C SER A 172 -18.74 12.30 -1.44
N PRO A 173 -19.62 13.05 -2.16
CA PRO A 173 -20.89 12.50 -2.63
C PRO A 173 -20.72 11.32 -3.60
N LEU A 174 -19.56 11.20 -4.25
CA LEU A 174 -19.25 10.08 -5.14
C LEU A 174 -19.25 8.74 -4.38
N ASN A 175 -18.89 8.72 -3.10
CA ASN A 175 -18.94 7.51 -2.29
C ASN A 175 -20.37 6.94 -2.22
N ILE A 176 -21.34 7.81 -1.94
CA ILE A 176 -22.77 7.42 -1.87
C ILE A 176 -23.26 6.94 -3.23
N GLN A 177 -22.92 7.64 -4.31
CA GLN A 177 -23.31 7.27 -5.67
C GLN A 177 -22.75 5.89 -6.06
N GLN A 178 -21.49 5.64 -5.75
CA GLN A 178 -20.84 4.36 -6.03
C GLN A 178 -21.46 3.20 -5.22
N LEU A 179 -21.75 3.44 -3.94
CA LEU A 179 -22.40 2.46 -3.08
C LEU A 179 -23.84 2.18 -3.56
N GLN A 180 -24.61 3.18 -3.90
CA GLN A 180 -25.96 3.03 -4.44
C GLN A 180 -25.95 2.23 -5.75
N SER A 181 -25.02 2.54 -6.67
CA SER A 181 -24.85 1.79 -7.92
C SER A 181 -24.53 0.32 -7.68
N PHE A 182 -23.64 0.04 -6.69
CA PHE A 182 -23.29 -1.34 -6.35
C PHE A 182 -24.47 -2.07 -5.71
N ARG A 183 -25.15 -1.47 -4.74
CA ARG A 183 -26.30 -2.05 -4.04
C ARG A 183 -27.47 -2.32 -4.98
N TYR A 184 -27.74 -1.42 -5.91
CA TYR A 184 -28.77 -1.62 -6.93
C TYR A 184 -28.54 -2.91 -7.75
N VAL A 185 -27.27 -3.16 -8.16
CA VAL A 185 -26.94 -4.40 -8.90
C VAL A 185 -26.95 -5.62 -7.99
N GLU A 186 -26.52 -5.48 -6.74
CA GLU A 186 -26.58 -6.55 -5.73
C GLU A 186 -28.04 -7.00 -5.49
N GLU A 187 -29.00 -6.07 -5.42
CA GLU A 187 -30.43 -6.36 -5.32
C GLU A 187 -30.95 -7.17 -6.51
N GLN A 188 -30.49 -6.89 -7.73
CA GLN A 188 -30.83 -7.69 -8.91
C GLN A 188 -30.32 -9.14 -8.83
N LEU A 189 -29.29 -9.37 -8.04
CA LEU A 189 -28.68 -10.67 -7.78
C LEU A 189 -29.10 -11.27 -6.42
N ALA A 190 -30.06 -10.69 -5.71
CA ALA A 190 -30.44 -11.11 -4.36
C ALA A 190 -30.86 -12.60 -4.27
N ALA A 191 -31.57 -13.11 -5.30
CA ALA A 191 -31.95 -14.52 -5.39
C ALA A 191 -30.72 -15.46 -5.53
N ASP A 192 -29.64 -14.95 -6.11
CA ASP A 192 -28.39 -15.68 -6.35
C ASP A 192 -27.43 -15.61 -5.14
N LYS A 193 -27.73 -14.75 -4.15
CA LYS A 193 -26.95 -14.50 -2.92
C LYS A 193 -25.45 -14.26 -3.20
N PRO A 194 -25.09 -13.21 -3.93
CA PRO A 194 -23.71 -12.98 -4.30
C PRO A 194 -22.84 -12.71 -3.07
N VAL A 195 -21.67 -13.31 -3.03
CA VAL A 195 -20.61 -12.92 -2.09
C VAL A 195 -20.02 -11.60 -2.57
N THR A 196 -19.85 -10.64 -1.67
CA THR A 196 -19.50 -9.25 -2.00
C THR A 196 -18.18 -8.78 -1.41
N SER A 197 -17.55 -7.79 -2.06
CA SER A 197 -16.33 -7.15 -1.61
C SER A 197 -16.27 -5.68 -2.01
N ILE A 198 -16.30 -4.76 -1.03
CA ILE A 198 -16.31 -3.32 -1.24
C ILE A 198 -15.07 -2.65 -0.62
N PRO A 199 -14.82 -2.71 0.72
CA PRO A 199 -13.90 -1.79 1.37
C PRO A 199 -12.43 -2.09 1.11
N SER A 200 -11.68 -1.04 0.88
CA SER A 200 -10.23 -0.95 1.06
C SER A 200 -9.93 -0.29 2.43
N SER A 201 -8.68 0.05 2.72
CA SER A 201 -8.29 0.65 4.00
C SER A 201 -9.14 1.85 4.40
N SER A 202 -9.39 2.78 3.49
CA SER A 202 -10.22 3.96 3.77
C SER A 202 -11.69 3.62 3.99
N GLY A 203 -12.25 2.68 3.22
CA GLY A 203 -13.62 2.21 3.45
C GLY A 203 -13.81 1.40 4.73
N ILE A 204 -12.73 0.80 5.26
CA ILE A 204 -12.73 0.09 6.56
C ILE A 204 -12.73 1.10 7.72
N LEU A 205 -11.91 2.14 7.61
CA LEU A 205 -11.68 3.13 8.69
C LEU A 205 -12.64 4.32 8.65
N SER A 206 -13.51 4.41 7.65
CA SER A 206 -14.54 5.45 7.55
C SER A 206 -15.90 4.95 8.03
N ASP A 207 -16.84 5.90 8.25
CA ASP A 207 -18.24 5.60 8.57
C ASP A 207 -19.08 5.25 7.33
N LEU A 208 -18.45 5.00 6.18
CA LEU A 208 -19.14 4.61 4.96
C LEU A 208 -19.78 3.21 5.10
N GLU A 209 -20.99 3.05 4.57
CA GLU A 209 -21.74 1.78 4.59
C GLU A 209 -21.16 0.77 3.58
N THR A 210 -19.92 0.34 3.86
CA THR A 210 -19.18 -0.61 3.01
C THR A 210 -19.27 -2.07 3.47
N ALA A 211 -20.21 -2.39 4.37
CA ALA A 211 -20.41 -3.77 4.84
C ALA A 211 -20.52 -4.74 3.67
N SER A 212 -19.73 -5.80 3.69
CA SER A 212 -19.62 -6.81 2.64
C SER A 212 -18.99 -8.08 3.19
N ASP A 213 -18.96 -9.17 2.43
CA ASP A 213 -18.38 -10.43 2.91
C ASP A 213 -16.85 -10.37 3.00
N TRP A 214 -16.20 -9.62 2.10
CA TRP A 214 -14.75 -9.47 2.05
C TRP A 214 -14.30 -8.01 2.16
N ALA A 215 -13.34 -7.74 3.04
CA ALA A 215 -12.58 -6.51 3.09
C ALA A 215 -11.17 -6.70 2.54
N ARG A 216 -10.58 -5.63 1.98
CA ARG A 216 -9.27 -5.65 1.32
C ARG A 216 -8.38 -4.52 1.83
N PRO A 217 -7.94 -4.55 3.11
CA PRO A 217 -6.99 -3.58 3.64
C PRO A 217 -5.66 -3.65 2.89
N GLY A 218 -5.08 -2.48 2.64
CA GLY A 218 -3.74 -2.30 2.07
C GLY A 218 -2.93 -1.40 2.99
N ILE A 219 -2.90 -0.09 2.73
CA ILE A 219 -1.99 0.85 3.41
C ILE A 219 -2.10 0.85 4.94
N MET A 220 -3.29 0.67 5.51
CA MET A 220 -3.46 0.60 6.95
C MET A 220 -2.69 -0.56 7.60
N LEU A 221 -2.43 -1.65 6.86
CA LEU A 221 -1.62 -2.77 7.35
C LEU A 221 -0.19 -2.33 7.69
N TYR A 222 0.30 -1.32 6.98
CA TYR A 222 1.66 -0.80 7.11
C TYR A 222 1.77 0.39 8.06
N GLY A 223 0.67 0.72 8.74
CA GLY A 223 0.64 1.74 9.80
C GLY A 223 0.55 3.17 9.30
N SER A 224 0.05 3.37 8.07
CA SER A 224 -0.24 4.68 7.48
C SER A 224 -1.75 4.87 7.36
N SER A 225 -2.21 6.08 7.64
CA SER A 225 -3.60 6.47 7.43
C SER A 225 -3.88 6.73 5.95
N PRO A 226 -5.01 6.23 5.40
CA PRO A 226 -5.41 6.54 4.03
C PRO A 226 -6.00 7.94 3.85
N PHE A 227 -6.13 8.72 4.92
CA PHE A 227 -6.77 10.04 4.92
C PHE A 227 -5.74 11.18 4.85
N ASP A 228 -6.22 12.39 4.60
CA ASP A 228 -5.38 13.59 4.59
C ASP A 228 -4.74 13.82 5.97
N TRP A 229 -3.45 14.10 6.00
CA TRP A 229 -2.70 14.39 7.22
C TRP A 229 -3.29 15.55 8.05
N GLN A 230 -3.94 16.51 7.41
CA GLN A 230 -4.57 17.64 8.08
C GLN A 230 -5.81 17.24 8.91
N ARG A 231 -6.39 16.06 8.64
CA ARG A 231 -7.52 15.51 9.39
C ARG A 231 -6.97 14.79 10.63
N GLU A 232 -6.77 15.55 11.72
CA GLU A 232 -6.24 15.02 12.99
C GLU A 232 -7.07 13.88 13.56
N ASP A 233 -8.40 13.97 13.39
CA ASP A 233 -9.38 12.96 13.77
C ASP A 233 -9.28 11.65 12.97
N LEU A 234 -8.57 11.64 11.85
CA LEU A 234 -8.39 10.50 10.97
C LEU A 234 -6.92 10.09 10.79
N ARG A 235 -6.01 10.59 11.63
CA ARG A 235 -4.62 10.15 11.65
C ARG A 235 -4.52 8.71 12.17
N ARG A 236 -3.42 8.04 11.89
CA ARG A 236 -3.16 6.65 12.29
C ARG A 236 -3.34 6.41 13.80
N GLU A 237 -3.07 7.41 14.64
CA GLU A 237 -3.20 7.36 16.09
C GLU A 237 -4.67 7.22 16.53
N ALA A 238 -5.61 7.81 15.77
CA ALA A 238 -7.05 7.67 16.03
C ALA A 238 -7.55 6.23 15.87
N PHE A 239 -6.82 5.42 15.12
CA PHE A 239 -7.15 4.02 14.84
C PHE A 239 -6.18 3.03 15.51
N ASP A 240 -5.29 3.47 16.37
CA ASP A 240 -4.21 2.66 16.99
C ASP A 240 -3.35 1.92 15.95
N LEU A 241 -3.10 2.51 14.78
CA LEU A 241 -2.21 1.95 13.78
C LEU A 241 -0.75 2.21 14.17
N ARG A 242 0.08 1.18 14.03
CA ARG A 242 1.50 1.20 14.38
C ARG A 242 2.36 1.26 13.12
N ALA A 243 3.40 2.11 13.13
CA ALA A 243 4.36 2.16 12.04
C ALA A 243 5.04 0.79 11.89
N VAL A 244 5.04 0.26 10.67
CA VAL A 244 5.68 -1.03 10.36
C VAL A 244 7.11 -0.82 9.89
N MET A 245 7.39 0.23 9.12
CA MET A 245 8.74 0.55 8.66
C MET A 245 9.34 1.70 9.47
N THR A 246 10.55 1.48 9.98
CA THR A 246 11.45 2.52 10.44
C THR A 246 12.56 2.68 9.41
N LEU A 247 12.72 3.88 8.81
CA LEU A 247 13.82 4.18 7.89
C LEU A 247 14.84 5.07 8.57
N GLN A 248 16.09 4.60 8.63
CA GLN A 248 17.21 5.27 9.28
C GLN A 248 18.43 5.34 8.37
N ALA A 249 19.24 6.38 8.56
CA ALA A 249 20.52 6.54 7.90
C ALA A 249 21.57 7.08 8.85
N ARG A 250 22.84 7.01 8.45
CA ARG A 250 23.96 7.51 9.25
C ARG A 250 24.34 8.92 8.86
N MET A 251 24.58 9.76 9.86
CA MET A 251 25.26 11.03 9.68
C MET A 251 26.74 10.76 9.40
N ILE A 252 27.26 11.26 8.29
CA ILE A 252 28.65 11.00 7.87
C ILE A 252 29.58 12.18 8.09
N ALA A 253 29.05 13.37 8.25
CA ALA A 253 29.82 14.58 8.56
C ALA A 253 28.95 15.61 9.26
N VAL A 254 29.59 16.46 10.02
CA VAL A 254 29.00 17.68 10.59
C VAL A 254 29.87 18.86 10.14
N LYS A 255 29.25 19.98 9.80
CA LYS A 255 29.89 21.21 9.34
C LYS A 255 29.33 22.40 10.08
N ASP A 256 30.20 23.30 10.48
CA ASP A 256 29.82 24.63 10.92
C ASP A 256 29.91 25.56 9.69
N LEU A 257 28.83 26.21 9.35
CA LEU A 257 28.66 27.09 8.20
C LEU A 257 28.31 28.49 8.71
N VAL A 258 28.77 29.53 8.02
CA VAL A 258 28.47 30.93 8.38
C VAL A 258 27.28 31.46 7.59
N ALA A 259 26.66 32.52 8.07
CA ALA A 259 25.60 33.23 7.35
C ALA A 259 26.03 33.57 5.91
N GLY A 260 25.19 33.22 4.93
CA GLY A 260 25.45 33.37 3.52
C GLY A 260 26.07 32.17 2.81
N ASP A 261 26.52 31.15 3.54
CA ASP A 261 27.01 29.89 2.95
C ASP A 261 25.88 29.10 2.27
N ASN A 262 26.23 28.36 1.20
CA ASN A 262 25.30 27.48 0.48
C ASN A 262 25.29 26.06 1.05
N VAL A 263 24.09 25.44 1.06
CA VAL A 263 23.94 24.01 1.33
C VAL A 263 23.42 23.28 0.11
N GLY A 264 24.23 22.37 -0.44
CA GLY A 264 23.87 21.50 -1.55
C GLY A 264 23.79 22.19 -2.90
N TYR A 265 23.09 21.53 -3.84
CA TYR A 265 23.01 21.93 -5.25
C TYR A 265 22.09 23.15 -5.47
N CYS A 266 22.43 23.94 -6.49
CA CYS A 266 21.63 25.05 -7.02
C CYS A 266 21.33 26.14 -6.00
N SER A 267 22.10 26.26 -4.91
CA SER A 267 21.89 27.25 -3.84
C SER A 267 20.44 27.35 -3.35
N GLN A 268 19.73 26.18 -3.30
CA GLN A 268 18.34 26.16 -2.85
C GLN A 268 18.18 26.45 -1.35
N PHE A 269 19.27 26.40 -0.59
CA PHE A 269 19.33 26.86 0.78
C PHE A 269 20.60 27.66 0.99
N ILE A 270 20.43 28.87 1.50
CA ILE A 270 21.50 29.75 1.93
C ILE A 270 21.36 29.93 3.45
N CYS A 271 22.42 29.72 4.19
CA CYS A 271 22.41 29.84 5.66
C CYS A 271 21.94 31.24 6.07
N PRO A 272 20.80 31.38 6.77
CA PRO A 272 20.29 32.68 7.20
C PRO A 272 21.08 33.27 8.36
N HIS A 273 21.80 32.43 9.09
CA HIS A 273 22.70 32.76 10.22
C HIS A 273 23.79 31.69 10.26
N ASP A 274 24.74 31.80 11.20
CA ASP A 274 25.70 30.74 11.45
C ASP A 274 24.94 29.47 11.87
N MET A 275 25.22 28.37 11.19
CA MET A 275 24.48 27.10 11.33
C MET A 275 25.40 25.92 11.48
N ARG A 276 24.97 24.94 12.25
CA ARG A 276 25.55 23.60 12.25
C ARG A 276 24.72 22.69 11.38
N VAL A 277 25.33 21.99 10.40
CA VAL A 277 24.67 21.17 9.39
C VAL A 277 25.22 19.76 9.41
N GLY A 278 24.35 18.76 9.50
CA GLY A 278 24.68 17.35 9.40
C GLY A 278 24.49 16.84 7.96
N ILE A 279 25.47 16.09 7.46
CA ILE A 279 25.36 15.38 6.17
C ILE A 279 25.00 13.93 6.44
N VAL A 280 23.88 13.48 5.89
CA VAL A 280 23.30 12.17 6.12
C VAL A 280 23.43 11.30 4.86
N SER A 281 23.82 10.05 5.02
CA SER A 281 24.12 9.12 3.94
C SER A 281 22.88 8.45 3.33
N ILE A 282 21.87 9.24 2.99
CA ILE A 282 20.67 8.80 2.26
C ILE A 282 20.27 9.85 1.23
N GLY A 283 19.87 9.41 0.03
CA GLY A 283 19.42 10.30 -1.02
C GLY A 283 18.39 9.64 -1.92
N TYR A 284 18.13 10.24 -3.10
CA TYR A 284 17.07 9.76 -3.97
C TYR A 284 17.36 8.38 -4.60
N ALA A 285 18.61 7.96 -4.69
CA ALA A 285 18.96 6.61 -5.14
C ALA A 285 18.66 5.53 -4.08
N ASP A 286 18.41 5.92 -2.84
CA ASP A 286 17.92 5.05 -1.77
C ASP A 286 16.38 5.02 -1.71
N GLY A 287 15.71 5.87 -2.51
CA GLY A 287 14.27 6.02 -2.54
C GLY A 287 13.73 7.22 -1.74
N TYR A 288 14.60 8.05 -1.13
CA TYR A 288 14.15 9.28 -0.48
C TYR A 288 13.74 10.32 -1.53
N PRO A 289 12.65 11.10 -1.34
CA PRO A 289 12.14 12.01 -2.36
C PRO A 289 13.15 13.08 -2.79
N SER A 290 13.46 13.13 -4.09
CA SER A 290 14.34 14.16 -4.65
C SER A 290 13.76 15.58 -4.62
N ASN A 291 12.42 15.68 -4.52
CA ASN A 291 11.65 16.91 -4.43
C ASN A 291 11.31 17.31 -2.99
N ALA A 292 11.84 16.61 -1.97
CA ALA A 292 11.61 16.97 -0.57
C ALA A 292 12.04 18.43 -0.34
N PRO A 293 11.14 19.31 0.11
CA PRO A 293 11.45 20.72 0.32
C PRO A 293 12.28 20.91 1.58
N ASN A 294 12.96 22.08 1.68
CA ASN A 294 13.53 22.53 2.93
C ASN A 294 12.48 22.48 4.04
N GLY A 295 12.89 22.08 5.24
CA GLY A 295 11.98 21.96 6.36
C GLY A 295 11.19 20.64 6.37
N THR A 296 11.58 19.62 5.58
CA THR A 296 11.04 18.26 5.72
C THR A 296 11.52 17.67 7.05
N PRO A 297 10.63 17.15 7.91
CA PRO A 297 11.00 16.71 9.25
C PRO A 297 11.86 15.44 9.23
N VAL A 298 12.82 15.39 10.13
CA VAL A 298 13.66 14.22 10.47
C VAL A 298 13.94 14.21 11.97
N MET A 299 14.42 13.09 12.50
CA MET A 299 14.86 12.99 13.90
C MET A 299 16.37 12.72 13.97
N VAL A 300 17.08 13.44 14.80
CA VAL A 300 18.50 13.23 15.14
C VAL A 300 18.63 13.09 16.65
N ALA A 301 19.25 12.03 17.14
CA ALA A 301 19.40 11.77 18.58
C ALA A 301 18.07 11.94 19.36
N SER A 302 16.94 11.45 18.80
CA SER A 302 15.58 11.59 19.34
C SER A 302 15.05 13.02 19.41
N LYS A 303 15.74 13.99 18.84
CA LYS A 303 15.30 15.38 18.69
C LYS A 303 14.82 15.62 17.26
N ARG A 304 13.72 16.36 17.15
CA ARG A 304 13.15 16.72 15.85
C ARG A 304 13.93 17.89 15.25
N THR A 305 14.26 17.74 13.97
CA THR A 305 14.84 18.79 13.14
C THR A 305 14.33 18.67 11.71
N THR A 306 14.96 19.37 10.76
CA THR A 306 14.50 19.38 9.37
C THR A 306 15.65 19.28 8.38
N THR A 307 15.30 18.85 7.15
CA THR A 307 16.22 18.87 6.01
C THR A 307 16.47 20.30 5.52
N VAL A 308 17.70 20.57 5.05
CA VAL A 308 18.11 21.81 4.42
C VAL A 308 18.84 21.53 3.11
N GLY A 309 18.63 22.36 2.09
CA GLY A 309 19.20 22.16 0.77
C GLY A 309 18.53 21.02 -0.02
N ARG A 310 19.00 20.86 -1.25
CA ARG A 310 18.44 19.86 -2.19
C ARG A 310 18.93 18.46 -1.85
N VAL A 311 18.02 17.48 -1.87
CA VAL A 311 18.38 16.07 -1.76
C VAL A 311 19.25 15.65 -2.95
N SER A 312 20.42 15.08 -2.64
CA SER A 312 21.36 14.54 -3.63
C SER A 312 21.10 13.06 -3.91
N MET A 313 21.87 12.45 -4.82
CA MET A 313 21.73 11.04 -5.15
C MET A 313 21.90 10.13 -3.92
N ASP A 314 22.92 10.41 -3.11
CA ASP A 314 23.34 9.54 -2.00
C ASP A 314 23.34 10.23 -0.64
N MET A 315 23.00 11.51 -0.58
CA MET A 315 23.10 12.32 0.64
C MET A 315 21.97 13.37 0.72
N LEU A 316 21.63 13.73 1.95
CA LEU A 316 20.87 14.94 2.27
C LEU A 316 21.53 15.68 3.45
N ALA A 317 21.13 16.91 3.66
CA ALA A 317 21.62 17.73 4.76
C ALA A 317 20.49 18.03 5.75
N VAL A 318 20.83 18.12 7.03
CA VAL A 318 19.89 18.41 8.13
C VAL A 318 20.42 19.56 8.98
N ASP A 319 19.51 20.37 9.50
CA ASP A 319 19.83 21.44 10.43
C ASP A 319 20.14 20.85 11.81
N LEU A 320 21.25 21.22 12.40
CA LEU A 320 21.70 20.80 13.73
C LEU A 320 21.85 21.99 14.70
N SER A 321 21.34 23.17 14.37
CA SER A 321 21.50 24.38 15.18
C SER A 321 21.04 24.19 16.63
N ASP A 322 19.92 23.42 16.80
CA ASP A 322 19.36 23.10 18.12
C ASP A 322 19.83 21.74 18.68
N ILE A 323 20.80 21.09 18.02
CA ILE A 323 21.32 19.77 18.41
C ILE A 323 22.86 19.81 18.43
N PRO A 324 23.47 20.62 19.32
CA PRO A 324 24.91 20.84 19.33
C PRO A 324 25.73 19.58 19.67
N GLU A 325 25.12 18.59 20.34
CA GLU A 325 25.75 17.31 20.68
C GLU A 325 25.82 16.32 19.49
N ALA A 326 25.08 16.57 18.40
CA ALA A 326 25.05 15.66 17.25
C ALA A 326 26.45 15.56 16.61
N GLN A 327 26.84 14.36 16.21
CA GLN A 327 28.14 14.08 15.63
C GLN A 327 28.08 13.08 14.48
N ALA A 328 29.15 13.01 13.70
CA ALA A 328 29.28 11.97 12.67
C ALA A 328 29.19 10.57 13.32
N GLY A 329 28.44 9.67 12.70
CA GLY A 329 28.10 8.35 13.23
C GLY A 329 26.72 8.27 13.87
N ASP A 330 26.09 9.37 14.21
CA ASP A 330 24.73 9.38 14.76
C ASP A 330 23.70 8.88 13.77
N THR A 331 22.63 8.31 14.30
CA THR A 331 21.49 7.85 13.50
C THR A 331 20.51 8.99 13.26
N VAL A 332 20.12 9.13 12.01
CA VAL A 332 19.05 10.04 11.57
C VAL A 332 17.85 9.20 11.14
N THR A 333 16.70 9.43 11.75
CA THR A 333 15.45 8.75 11.41
C THR A 333 14.65 9.60 10.45
N LEU A 334 14.27 9.00 9.30
CA LEU A 334 13.51 9.66 8.23
C LEU A 334 12.01 9.51 8.45
N TRP A 335 11.58 8.37 9.00
CA TRP A 335 10.24 8.09 9.54
C TRP A 335 10.25 6.85 10.44
N ASP A 336 9.38 6.83 11.42
CA ASP A 336 9.16 5.74 12.36
C ASP A 336 7.83 5.91 13.12
N GLN A 337 7.73 5.30 14.30
CA GLN A 337 6.57 5.47 15.19
C GLN A 337 6.47 6.90 15.76
N ALA A 338 7.57 7.61 16.00
CA ALA A 338 7.57 8.97 16.55
C ALA A 338 7.46 10.05 15.46
N LEU A 339 8.01 9.80 14.29
CA LEU A 339 7.92 10.65 13.10
C LEU A 339 7.07 9.95 12.03
N SER A 340 5.82 10.34 11.92
CA SER A 340 4.88 9.69 11.01
C SER A 340 5.31 9.77 9.54
N LEU A 341 5.26 8.62 8.86
CA LEU A 341 5.38 8.55 7.41
C LEU A 341 4.38 9.48 6.69
N ASP A 342 3.15 9.59 7.23
CA ASP A 342 2.08 10.42 6.65
C ASP A 342 2.42 11.91 6.74
N GLU A 343 3.11 12.34 7.82
CA GLU A 343 3.60 13.70 7.95
C GLU A 343 4.69 14.02 6.92
N VAL A 344 5.66 13.12 6.76
CA VAL A 344 6.70 13.26 5.74
C VAL A 344 6.10 13.29 4.34
N ALA A 345 5.12 12.44 4.07
CA ALA A 345 4.37 12.39 2.82
C ALA A 345 3.65 13.73 2.54
N ALA A 346 2.92 14.26 3.50
CA ALA A 346 2.24 15.55 3.40
C ALA A 346 3.22 16.70 3.12
N LYS A 347 4.37 16.71 3.79
CA LYS A 347 5.40 17.75 3.60
C LYS A 347 6.06 17.67 2.22
N THR A 348 6.27 16.47 1.70
CA THR A 348 6.90 16.26 0.38
C THR A 348 5.92 16.34 -0.78
N GLY A 349 4.60 16.38 -0.52
CA GLY A 349 3.55 16.43 -1.52
C GLY A 349 3.38 15.12 -2.30
N ILE A 350 3.83 14.00 -1.72
CA ILE A 350 3.65 12.66 -2.31
C ILE A 350 2.89 11.75 -1.35
N LEU A 351 2.29 10.69 -1.88
CA LEU A 351 1.54 9.74 -1.06
C LEU A 351 2.49 8.88 -0.20
N SER A 352 2.08 8.55 1.03
CA SER A 352 2.80 7.63 1.92
C SER A 352 3.08 6.27 1.27
N TYR A 353 2.16 5.76 0.45
CA TYR A 353 2.34 4.58 -0.41
C TYR A 353 3.61 4.68 -1.27
N ASN A 354 3.85 5.86 -1.84
CA ASN A 354 4.98 6.09 -2.74
C ASN A 354 6.30 6.09 -1.98
N LEU A 355 6.32 6.69 -0.78
CA LEU A 355 7.52 6.72 0.06
C LEU A 355 8.03 5.31 0.36
N THR A 356 7.17 4.42 0.83
CA THR A 356 7.58 3.06 1.21
C THR A 356 7.88 2.18 0.00
N CYS A 357 7.07 2.26 -1.07
CA CYS A 357 7.33 1.51 -2.31
C CYS A 357 8.61 1.94 -3.03
N SER A 358 9.07 3.18 -2.79
CA SER A 358 10.29 3.73 -3.42
C SER A 358 11.58 3.33 -2.72
N VAL A 359 11.53 2.78 -1.50
CA VAL A 359 12.74 2.32 -0.78
C VAL A 359 13.49 1.31 -1.65
N ALA A 360 14.72 1.68 -2.03
CA ALA A 360 15.46 0.95 -3.06
C ALA A 360 16.07 -0.35 -2.53
N ARG A 361 16.31 -1.33 -3.41
CA ARG A 361 16.92 -2.63 -3.07
C ARG A 361 18.33 -2.53 -2.48
N ARG A 362 19.01 -1.40 -2.62
CA ARG A 362 20.32 -1.17 -2.03
C ARG A 362 20.28 -0.78 -0.54
N VAL A 363 19.09 -0.50 -0.02
CA VAL A 363 18.84 -0.30 1.41
C VAL A 363 18.85 -1.66 2.09
N GLU A 364 19.46 -1.74 3.26
CA GLU A 364 19.42 -2.95 4.09
C GLU A 364 18.05 -3.09 4.75
N PHE A 365 17.47 -4.30 4.68
CA PHE A 365 16.20 -4.61 5.34
C PHE A 365 16.42 -5.58 6.49
N THR A 366 15.77 -5.32 7.63
CA THR A 366 15.72 -6.22 8.78
C THR A 366 14.27 -6.43 9.20
N TYR A 367 13.96 -7.62 9.69
CA TYR A 367 12.61 -8.03 10.09
C TYR A 367 12.60 -8.47 11.56
N THR A 368 11.66 -7.93 12.40
CA THR A 368 11.60 -8.18 13.85
C THR A 368 10.22 -8.59 14.35
#